data_8a779c5c85f16ef2b5824ffa030ab700
#
_entry.id   8a779c5c85f16ef2b5824ffa030ab700
#
_cell.length_a   1.000
_cell.length_b   1.000
_cell.length_c   1.000
_cell.angle_alpha   90.00
_cell.angle_beta   90.00
_cell.angle_gamma   90.00
#
_symmetry.space_group_name_H-M   'P 1'
#
loop_
_entity.id
_entity.type
_entity.pdbx_description
1 polymer ?
#
loop_
_entity_poly.entity_id
_entity_poly.type
_entity_poly.pdbx_seq_one_letter_code
_entity_poly.pdbx_strand_id
1 'polypeptide(L)'
;TYQAPLQLKATGGIFIVDDLGRQAEPPQKLVNRWIVPLEEARDILALQSGEKFTVPFDTLVIFSTNFHPNQIFDGAALRRIFFKIKIDGPSQENFLKIFAMIARKRKMPLDETALMHLMKVRFPTIANNYANYQPIFLIDQMIAVCEFENIPYQMTPDLIDRAWGNMFVRQEDIAH
;
A
#
# COMPACT_ATOMS: atom_id res chain seq x y z
N THR A 1 31.54 -10.03 -10.99
CA THR A 1 31.32 -9.39 -9.66
C THR A 1 30.15 -10.11 -9.00
N TYR A 2 30.39 -10.77 -7.85
CA TYR A 2 29.32 -11.43 -7.10
C TYR A 2 28.56 -10.38 -6.28
N GLN A 3 27.25 -10.39 -6.39
CA GLN A 3 26.39 -9.54 -5.57
C GLN A 3 25.65 -10.42 -4.58
N ALA A 4 25.74 -10.09 -3.29
CA ALA A 4 24.97 -10.79 -2.25
C ALA A 4 23.46 -10.63 -2.49
N PRO A 5 22.65 -11.66 -2.29
CA PRO A 5 21.21 -11.56 -2.38
C PRO A 5 20.67 -10.59 -1.32
N LEU A 6 19.49 -10.01 -1.59
CA LEU A 6 18.92 -8.94 -0.78
C LEU A 6 18.71 -9.35 0.69
N GLN A 7 18.27 -10.57 0.93
CA GLN A 7 18.06 -11.09 2.28
C GLN A 7 19.37 -11.14 3.09
N LEU A 8 20.49 -11.46 2.44
CA LEU A 8 21.80 -11.45 3.12
C LEU A 8 22.26 -10.03 3.44
N LYS A 9 21.91 -9.06 2.59
CA LYS A 9 22.19 -7.64 2.85
C LYS A 9 21.38 -7.09 4.01
N ALA A 10 20.23 -7.70 4.31
CA ALA A 10 19.33 -7.32 5.39
C ALA A 10 19.67 -8.02 6.74
N THR A 11 20.78 -8.76 6.83
CA THR A 11 21.21 -9.44 8.05
C THR A 11 21.23 -8.49 9.26
N GLY A 12 20.62 -8.90 10.37
CA GLY A 12 20.45 -8.08 11.57
C GLY A 12 19.45 -6.94 11.45
N GLY A 13 18.66 -6.91 10.36
CA GLY A 13 17.72 -5.84 10.06
C GLY A 13 16.33 -6.35 9.68
N ILE A 14 15.66 -5.59 8.80
CA ILE A 14 14.31 -5.87 8.32
C ILE A 14 14.35 -6.06 6.81
N PHE A 15 13.70 -7.13 6.34
CA PHE A 15 13.49 -7.40 4.93
C PHE A 15 11.98 -7.36 4.62
N ILE A 16 11.57 -6.40 3.80
CA ILE A 16 10.15 -6.22 3.45
C ILE A 16 9.93 -6.76 2.04
N VAL A 17 8.98 -7.68 1.91
CA VAL A 17 8.46 -8.18 0.63
C VAL A 17 7.10 -7.54 0.41
N ASP A 18 7.09 -6.46 -0.36
CA ASP A 18 5.89 -5.66 -0.59
C ASP A 18 5.07 -6.19 -1.77
N ASP A 19 3.76 -5.95 -1.74
CA ASP A 19 2.78 -6.36 -2.77
C ASP A 19 2.85 -7.86 -3.12
N LEU A 20 3.03 -8.74 -2.11
CA LEU A 20 3.11 -10.18 -2.33
C LEU A 20 1.86 -10.70 -3.01
N GLY A 21 2.04 -11.38 -4.14
CA GLY A 21 0.98 -11.88 -5.00
C GLY A 21 0.86 -11.13 -6.35
N ARG A 22 1.61 -10.03 -6.53
CA ARG A 22 1.67 -9.28 -7.80
C ARG A 22 2.97 -9.48 -8.57
N GLN A 23 3.89 -10.27 -8.02
CA GLN A 23 5.14 -10.62 -8.70
C GLN A 23 4.89 -11.56 -9.90
N ALA A 24 5.84 -11.59 -10.83
CA ALA A 24 5.81 -12.51 -11.96
C ALA A 24 5.88 -14.01 -11.55
N GLU A 25 6.51 -14.29 -10.41
CA GLU A 25 6.57 -15.63 -9.81
C GLU A 25 5.34 -15.89 -8.93
N PRO A 26 4.82 -17.12 -8.93
CA PRO A 26 3.73 -17.49 -8.02
C PRO A 26 4.09 -17.20 -6.56
N PRO A 27 3.20 -16.59 -5.77
CA PRO A 27 3.45 -16.24 -4.38
C PRO A 27 3.93 -17.41 -3.53
N GLN A 28 3.37 -18.61 -3.77
CA GLN A 28 3.76 -19.83 -3.08
C GLN A 28 5.23 -20.19 -3.28
N LYS A 29 5.77 -19.99 -4.50
CA LYS A 29 7.18 -20.25 -4.79
C LYS A 29 8.11 -19.30 -4.05
N LEU A 30 7.71 -18.03 -3.97
CA LEU A 30 8.45 -17.03 -3.19
C LEU A 30 8.44 -17.38 -1.70
N VAL A 31 7.29 -17.75 -1.15
CA VAL A 31 7.16 -18.09 0.26
C VAL A 31 7.92 -19.35 0.61
N ASN A 32 7.88 -20.39 -0.25
CA ASN A 32 8.63 -21.63 -0.06
C ASN A 32 10.14 -21.39 0.07
N ARG A 33 10.66 -20.37 -0.60
CA ARG A 33 12.07 -19.96 -0.46
C ARG A 33 12.41 -19.50 0.96
N TRP A 34 11.43 -18.99 1.71
CA TRP A 34 11.60 -18.44 3.05
C TRP A 34 11.31 -19.45 4.17
N ILE A 35 10.79 -20.64 3.83
CA ILE A 35 10.43 -21.65 4.84
C ILE A 35 11.65 -22.03 5.69
N VAL A 36 12.75 -22.44 5.05
CA VAL A 36 13.96 -22.86 5.76
C VAL A 36 14.60 -21.71 6.55
N PRO A 37 14.81 -20.51 5.98
CA PRO A 37 15.32 -19.38 6.74
C PRO A 37 14.49 -19.02 7.97
N LEU A 38 13.16 -19.05 7.86
CA LEU A 38 12.27 -18.69 8.97
C LEU A 38 12.19 -19.77 10.06
N GLU A 39 12.37 -21.07 9.71
CA GLU A 39 12.32 -22.16 10.68
C GLU A 39 13.66 -22.42 11.35
N GLU A 40 14.73 -22.42 10.57
CA GLU A 40 16.03 -22.90 11.01
C GLU A 40 17.02 -21.77 11.35
N ALA A 41 16.57 -20.50 11.21
CA ALA A 41 17.40 -19.31 11.39
C ALA A 41 18.71 -19.37 10.56
N ARG A 42 18.67 -20.03 9.40
CA ARG A 42 19.79 -20.17 8.46
C ARG A 42 19.29 -20.18 7.02
N ASP A 43 20.09 -19.66 6.09
CA ASP A 43 19.86 -19.75 4.65
C ASP A 43 20.97 -20.56 3.98
N ILE A 44 20.61 -21.26 2.89
CA ILE A 44 21.55 -22.02 2.07
C ILE A 44 21.72 -21.30 0.74
N LEU A 45 22.90 -20.79 0.51
CA LEU A 45 23.26 -20.08 -0.71
C LEU A 45 24.15 -20.98 -1.59
N ALA A 46 24.06 -20.77 -2.91
CA ALA A 46 24.90 -21.45 -3.88
C ALA A 46 25.73 -20.45 -4.66
N LEU A 47 26.99 -20.74 -4.84
CA LEU A 47 27.87 -20.03 -5.78
C LEU A 47 27.59 -20.48 -7.22
N GLN A 48 28.06 -19.71 -8.19
CA GLN A 48 27.98 -20.11 -9.62
C GLN A 48 28.76 -21.39 -9.93
N SER A 49 29.76 -21.71 -9.08
CA SER A 49 30.50 -22.97 -9.11
C SER A 49 29.64 -24.19 -8.75
N GLY A 50 28.43 -23.99 -8.21
CA GLY A 50 27.60 -25.06 -7.64
C GLY A 50 27.87 -25.36 -6.16
N GLU A 51 28.90 -24.80 -5.58
CA GLU A 51 29.23 -24.95 -4.16
C GLU A 51 28.16 -24.29 -3.31
N LYS A 52 27.68 -25.00 -2.28
CA LYS A 52 26.67 -24.52 -1.33
C LYS A 52 27.31 -24.22 0.01
N PHE A 53 26.87 -23.12 0.62
CA PHE A 53 27.30 -22.74 1.96
C PHE A 53 26.11 -22.22 2.77
N THR A 54 26.18 -22.38 4.07
CA THR A 54 25.13 -21.95 5.00
C THR A 54 25.53 -20.63 5.62
N VAL A 55 24.56 -19.71 5.72
CA VAL A 55 24.71 -18.42 6.41
C VAL A 55 23.67 -18.30 7.50
N PRO A 56 23.97 -17.65 8.64
CA PRO A 56 22.96 -17.31 9.63
C PRO A 56 21.86 -16.44 9.02
N PHE A 57 20.62 -16.62 9.47
CA PHE A 57 19.48 -15.83 9.07
C PHE A 57 18.82 -15.24 10.32
N ASP A 58 19.10 -13.98 10.61
CA ASP A 58 18.61 -13.22 11.77
C ASP A 58 17.80 -11.99 11.34
N THR A 59 17.23 -12.05 10.16
CA THR A 59 16.46 -10.96 9.54
C THR A 59 14.98 -11.07 9.91
N LEU A 60 14.37 -9.96 10.36
CA LEU A 60 12.92 -9.86 10.47
C LEU A 60 12.31 -9.72 9.07
N VAL A 61 11.52 -10.69 8.66
CA VAL A 61 10.83 -10.65 7.36
C VAL A 61 9.40 -10.16 7.55
N ILE A 62 9.00 -9.18 6.75
CA ILE A 62 7.65 -8.62 6.71
C ILE A 62 7.09 -8.81 5.30
N PHE A 63 5.95 -9.50 5.20
CA PHE A 63 5.20 -9.62 3.95
C PHE A 63 4.02 -8.65 3.99
N SER A 64 3.87 -7.81 2.96
CA SER A 64 2.67 -7.02 2.76
C SER A 64 1.89 -7.53 1.54
N THR A 65 0.57 -7.55 1.63
CA THR A 65 -0.29 -8.04 0.55
C THR A 65 -1.68 -7.45 0.65
N ASN A 66 -2.34 -7.27 -0.51
CA ASN A 66 -3.76 -6.92 -0.61
C ASN A 66 -4.67 -8.16 -0.69
N PHE A 67 -4.10 -9.36 -0.75
CA PHE A 67 -4.87 -10.59 -0.79
C PHE A 67 -5.11 -11.16 0.60
N HIS A 68 -6.17 -11.95 0.75
CA HIS A 68 -6.37 -12.71 1.98
C HIS A 68 -5.24 -13.74 2.15
N PRO A 69 -4.63 -13.90 3.34
CA PRO A 69 -3.50 -14.80 3.55
C PRO A 69 -3.71 -16.22 3.00
N ASN A 70 -4.92 -16.77 3.13
CA ASN A 70 -5.25 -18.11 2.61
C ASN A 70 -5.26 -18.23 1.09
N GLN A 71 -5.24 -17.12 0.35
CA GLN A 71 -5.16 -17.12 -1.11
C GLN A 71 -3.71 -17.21 -1.61
N ILE A 72 -2.76 -16.82 -0.75
CA ILE A 72 -1.33 -16.73 -1.10
C ILE A 72 -0.54 -17.85 -0.45
N PHE A 73 -0.88 -18.20 0.78
CA PHE A 73 -0.13 -19.13 1.60
C PHE A 73 -0.92 -20.44 1.80
N ASP A 74 -0.22 -21.54 1.74
CA ASP A 74 -0.77 -22.81 2.25
C ASP A 74 -0.73 -22.87 3.78
N GLY A 75 -1.35 -23.89 4.34
CA GLY A 75 -1.41 -24.06 5.79
C GLY A 75 -0.05 -24.28 6.45
N ALA A 76 0.96 -24.73 5.70
CA ALA A 76 2.31 -24.92 6.20
C ALA A 76 3.04 -23.59 6.33
N ALA A 77 2.99 -22.74 5.30
CA ALA A 77 3.56 -21.39 5.29
C ALA A 77 2.89 -20.48 6.33
N LEU A 78 1.54 -20.57 6.45
CA LEU A 78 0.79 -19.76 7.42
C LEU A 78 1.17 -20.05 8.88
N ARG A 79 1.56 -21.28 9.20
CA ARG A 79 2.02 -21.63 10.56
C ARG A 79 3.37 -21.02 10.91
N ARG A 80 4.19 -20.65 9.91
CA ARG A 80 5.53 -20.06 10.09
C ARG A 80 5.50 -18.55 10.16
N ILE A 81 4.43 -17.93 9.68
CA ILE A 81 4.20 -16.49 9.85
C ILE A 81 3.41 -16.30 11.15
N PHE A 82 4.12 -16.02 12.25
CA PHE A 82 3.51 -15.92 13.57
C PHE A 82 2.52 -14.78 13.70
N PHE A 83 2.82 -13.62 13.15
CA PHE A 83 1.99 -12.43 13.26
C PHE A 83 1.27 -12.15 11.94
N LYS A 84 -0.04 -12.06 12.00
CA LYS A 84 -0.90 -11.67 10.87
C LYS A 84 -1.70 -10.45 11.30
N ILE A 85 -1.38 -9.33 10.70
CA ILE A 85 -1.98 -8.03 11.03
C ILE A 85 -2.87 -7.63 9.86
N LYS A 86 -4.17 -7.54 10.10
CA LYS A 86 -5.11 -6.97 9.14
C LYS A 86 -5.17 -5.47 9.34
N ILE A 87 -4.96 -4.72 8.27
CA ILE A 87 -5.09 -3.27 8.24
C ILE A 87 -6.36 -2.95 7.46
N ASP A 88 -7.40 -2.56 8.16
CA ASP A 88 -8.66 -2.12 7.57
C ASP A 88 -8.59 -0.64 7.15
N GLY A 89 -9.50 -0.23 6.26
CA GLY A 89 -9.70 1.18 5.96
C GLY A 89 -10.11 1.98 7.21
N PRO A 90 -9.91 3.29 7.22
CA PRO A 90 -10.27 4.13 8.36
C PRO A 90 -11.79 4.20 8.52
N SER A 91 -12.27 4.38 9.76
CA SER A 91 -13.64 4.82 9.99
C SER A 91 -13.87 6.23 9.39
N GLN A 92 -15.11 6.60 9.18
CA GLN A 92 -15.46 7.95 8.71
C GLN A 92 -14.82 9.05 9.58
N GLU A 93 -14.85 8.89 10.89
CA GLU A 93 -14.24 9.84 11.83
C GLU A 93 -12.72 9.95 11.62
N ASN A 94 -12.03 8.80 11.51
CA ASN A 94 -10.61 8.78 11.29
C ASN A 94 -10.24 9.31 9.91
N PHE A 95 -11.05 9.01 8.88
CA PHE A 95 -10.89 9.59 7.54
C PHE A 95 -10.91 11.12 7.59
N LEU A 96 -11.90 11.72 8.25
CA LEU A 96 -12.02 13.17 8.40
C LEU A 96 -10.85 13.78 9.18
N LYS A 97 -10.36 13.10 10.23
CA LYS A 97 -9.16 13.53 10.96
C LYS A 97 -7.93 13.53 10.07
N ILE A 98 -7.73 12.46 9.29
CA ILE A 98 -6.61 12.35 8.33
C ILE A 98 -6.74 13.44 7.26
N PHE A 99 -7.95 13.65 6.71
CA PHE A 99 -8.22 14.66 5.71
C PHE A 99 -7.85 16.07 6.23
N ALA A 100 -8.33 16.43 7.42
CA ALA A 100 -8.01 17.71 8.04
C ALA A 100 -6.52 17.89 8.33
N MET A 101 -5.84 16.83 8.78
CA MET A 101 -4.40 16.85 9.01
C MET A 101 -3.61 17.11 7.72
N ILE A 102 -3.99 16.45 6.63
CA ILE A 102 -3.33 16.60 5.33
C ILE A 102 -3.63 17.99 4.74
N ALA A 103 -4.89 18.44 4.79
CA ALA A 103 -5.27 19.78 4.34
C ALA A 103 -4.45 20.87 5.04
N ARG A 104 -4.31 20.77 6.37
CA ARG A 104 -3.46 21.68 7.14
C ARG A 104 -1.99 21.62 6.71
N LYS A 105 -1.44 20.42 6.53
CA LYS A 105 -0.05 20.23 6.09
C LYS A 105 0.19 20.84 4.69
N ARG A 106 -0.78 20.74 3.80
CA ARG A 106 -0.75 21.26 2.43
C ARG A 106 -1.20 22.73 2.32
N LYS A 107 -1.57 23.36 3.42
CA LYS A 107 -2.13 24.74 3.47
C LYS A 107 -3.40 24.91 2.64
N MET A 108 -4.17 23.83 2.46
CA MET A 108 -5.48 23.86 1.83
C MET A 108 -6.52 24.30 2.86
N PRO A 109 -7.24 25.41 2.64
CA PRO A 109 -8.32 25.81 3.54
C PRO A 109 -9.44 24.76 3.51
N LEU A 110 -9.94 24.41 4.70
CA LEU A 110 -11.11 23.52 4.81
C LEU A 110 -12.39 24.33 4.61
N ASP A 111 -13.28 23.81 3.80
CA ASP A 111 -14.64 24.33 3.60
C ASP A 111 -15.67 23.28 4.01
N GLU A 112 -16.61 23.66 4.88
CA GLU A 112 -17.60 22.76 5.41
C GLU A 112 -18.58 22.28 4.34
N THR A 113 -18.99 23.16 3.43
CA THR A 113 -19.91 22.82 2.33
C THR A 113 -19.29 21.78 1.39
N ALA A 114 -18.04 21.98 1.03
CA ALA A 114 -17.29 21.05 0.21
C ALA A 114 -17.07 19.69 0.90
N LEU A 115 -16.73 19.69 2.20
CA LEU A 115 -16.62 18.46 2.99
C LEU A 115 -17.97 17.72 3.07
N MET A 116 -19.05 18.44 3.30
CA MET A 116 -20.40 17.85 3.30
C MET A 116 -20.75 17.25 1.95
N HIS A 117 -20.40 17.92 0.86
CA HIS A 117 -20.56 17.38 -0.51
C HIS A 117 -19.75 16.09 -0.68
N LEU A 118 -18.49 16.07 -0.29
CA LEU A 118 -17.65 14.87 -0.34
C LEU A 118 -18.30 13.71 0.42
N MET A 119 -18.72 13.94 1.65
CA MET A 119 -19.21 12.88 2.54
C MET A 119 -20.62 12.41 2.19
N LYS A 120 -21.52 13.31 1.76
CA LYS A 120 -22.94 12.97 1.51
C LYS A 120 -23.27 12.68 0.06
N VAL A 121 -22.44 13.14 -0.88
CA VAL A 121 -22.71 12.95 -2.31
C VAL A 121 -21.72 11.96 -2.92
N ARG A 122 -20.41 12.11 -2.66
CA ARG A 122 -19.39 11.30 -3.33
C ARG A 122 -19.14 9.95 -2.66
N PHE A 123 -18.91 9.90 -1.36
CA PHE A 123 -18.65 8.63 -0.67
C PHE A 123 -19.79 7.61 -0.74
N PRO A 124 -21.07 7.98 -0.71
CA PRO A 124 -22.14 7.00 -0.93
C PRO A 124 -22.06 6.27 -2.28
N THR A 125 -21.50 6.87 -3.32
CA THR A 125 -21.32 6.22 -4.63
C THR A 125 -20.40 5.01 -4.62
N ILE A 126 -19.55 4.91 -3.58
CA ILE A 126 -18.65 3.80 -3.34
C ILE A 126 -18.95 3.08 -2.01
N ALA A 127 -20.22 3.07 -1.60
CA ALA A 127 -20.68 2.44 -0.35
C ALA A 127 -19.92 2.89 0.90
N ASN A 128 -19.47 4.14 0.95
CA ASN A 128 -18.68 4.74 2.04
C ASN A 128 -17.36 3.97 2.34
N ASN A 129 -16.74 3.41 1.31
CA ASN A 129 -15.47 2.70 1.43
C ASN A 129 -14.31 3.71 1.56
N TYR A 130 -13.90 3.99 2.79
CA TYR A 130 -12.82 4.91 3.10
C TYR A 130 -11.46 4.22 3.02
N ALA A 131 -10.47 4.90 2.40
CA ALA A 131 -9.09 4.42 2.33
C ALA A 131 -8.09 5.55 2.69
N ASN A 132 -6.98 5.18 3.30
CA ASN A 132 -5.99 6.14 3.82
C ASN A 132 -5.32 6.99 2.73
N TYR A 133 -5.27 6.53 1.47
CA TYR A 133 -4.67 7.29 0.37
C TYR A 133 -5.60 8.37 -0.19
N GLN A 134 -6.93 8.23 -0.04
CA GLN A 134 -7.91 9.13 -0.65
C GLN A 134 -7.77 10.59 -0.20
N PRO A 135 -7.56 10.90 1.10
CA PRO A 135 -7.38 12.28 1.54
C PRO A 135 -6.22 12.99 0.85
N ILE A 136 -5.05 12.34 0.78
CA ILE A 136 -3.88 12.95 0.15
C ILE A 136 -4.09 13.12 -1.37
N PHE A 137 -4.67 12.11 -2.02
CA PHE A 137 -4.97 12.17 -3.44
C PHE A 137 -5.92 13.33 -3.77
N LEU A 138 -7.06 13.43 -3.06
CA LEU A 138 -8.05 14.47 -3.31
C LEU A 138 -7.48 15.87 -3.09
N ILE A 139 -6.74 16.08 -2.02
CA ILE A 139 -6.15 17.37 -1.70
C ILE A 139 -5.08 17.75 -2.73
N ASP A 140 -4.19 16.83 -3.09
CA ASP A 140 -3.13 17.09 -4.07
C ASP A 140 -3.72 17.36 -5.48
N GLN A 141 -4.83 16.68 -5.85
CA GLN A 141 -5.55 16.97 -7.10
C GLN A 141 -6.21 18.36 -7.08
N MET A 142 -6.85 18.76 -5.99
CA MET A 142 -7.42 20.11 -5.88
C MET A 142 -6.33 21.19 -5.95
N ILE A 143 -5.19 20.97 -5.30
CA ILE A 143 -4.04 21.86 -5.39
C ILE A 143 -3.56 21.99 -6.84
N ALA A 144 -3.37 20.87 -7.53
CA ALA A 144 -2.91 20.86 -8.91
C ALA A 144 -3.87 21.64 -9.83
N VAL A 145 -5.18 21.54 -9.62
CA VAL A 145 -6.17 22.35 -10.36
C VAL A 145 -6.04 23.83 -10.03
N CYS A 146 -5.92 24.20 -8.74
CA CYS A 146 -5.75 25.59 -8.35
C CYS A 146 -4.48 26.19 -8.96
N GLU A 147 -3.37 25.45 -8.98
CA GLU A 147 -2.12 25.90 -9.59
C GLU A 147 -2.25 26.03 -11.11
N PHE A 148 -2.88 25.07 -11.77
CA PHE A 148 -3.11 25.13 -13.22
C PHE A 148 -3.98 26.33 -13.64
N GLU A 149 -5.03 26.63 -12.86
CA GLU A 149 -5.94 27.74 -13.11
C GLU A 149 -5.41 29.09 -12.56
N ASN A 150 -4.26 29.07 -11.89
CA ASN A 150 -3.64 30.24 -11.25
C ASN A 150 -4.59 30.94 -10.25
N ILE A 151 -5.28 30.15 -9.43
CA ILE A 151 -6.17 30.63 -8.38
C ILE A 151 -5.65 30.27 -6.98
N PRO A 152 -6.03 31.00 -5.93
CA PRO A 152 -5.66 30.64 -4.56
C PRO A 152 -6.17 29.24 -4.20
N TYR A 153 -5.43 28.53 -3.32
CA TYR A 153 -5.88 27.24 -2.81
C TYR A 153 -7.24 27.39 -2.13
N GLN A 154 -8.19 26.65 -2.63
CA GLN A 154 -9.56 26.63 -2.11
C GLN A 154 -10.17 25.24 -2.26
N MET A 155 -11.15 24.95 -1.44
CA MET A 155 -11.91 23.70 -1.49
C MET A 155 -13.34 24.03 -1.85
N THR A 156 -13.80 23.54 -2.97
CA THR A 156 -15.20 23.72 -3.45
C THR A 156 -15.80 22.37 -3.85
N PRO A 157 -17.13 22.22 -3.89
CA PRO A 157 -17.77 21.03 -4.41
C PRO A 157 -17.32 20.67 -5.83
N ASP A 158 -17.14 21.65 -6.71
CA ASP A 158 -16.65 21.44 -8.08
C ASP A 158 -15.23 20.86 -8.10
N LEU A 159 -14.31 21.41 -7.32
CA LEU A 159 -12.94 20.90 -7.22
C LEU A 159 -12.88 19.49 -6.64
N ILE A 160 -13.76 19.19 -5.67
CA ILE A 160 -13.91 17.83 -5.14
C ILE A 160 -14.39 16.88 -6.23
N ASP A 161 -15.36 17.29 -7.02
CA ASP A 161 -15.93 16.46 -8.11
C ASP A 161 -14.90 16.16 -9.19
N ARG A 162 -14.10 17.14 -9.56
CA ARG A 162 -12.98 16.98 -10.51
C ARG A 162 -11.90 16.04 -9.96
N ALA A 163 -11.49 16.25 -8.69
CA ALA A 163 -10.54 15.37 -8.02
C ALA A 163 -11.07 13.94 -7.87
N TRP A 164 -12.35 13.79 -7.56
CA TRP A 164 -13.03 12.50 -7.46
C TRP A 164 -13.07 11.76 -8.80
N GLY A 165 -13.38 12.46 -9.89
CA GLY A 165 -13.36 11.89 -11.24
C GLY A 165 -12.00 11.33 -11.63
N ASN A 166 -10.92 11.99 -11.23
CA ASN A 166 -9.56 11.52 -11.50
C ASN A 166 -9.16 10.31 -10.63
N MET A 167 -9.78 10.13 -9.46
CA MET A 167 -9.49 9.00 -8.58
C MET A 167 -10.13 7.70 -9.07
N PHE A 168 -11.32 7.79 -9.68
CA PHE A 168 -12.09 6.65 -10.19
C PHE A 168 -12.25 6.79 -11.68
N VAL A 169 -11.33 6.20 -12.45
CA VAL A 169 -11.47 6.12 -13.93
C VAL A 169 -12.72 5.31 -14.25
N ARG A 170 -13.70 5.90 -14.95
CA ARG A 170 -14.88 5.20 -15.41
C ARG A 170 -14.47 4.21 -16.50
N GLN A 171 -15.02 3.00 -16.48
CA GLN A 171 -14.78 2.01 -17.55
C GLN A 171 -15.19 2.53 -18.94
N GLU A 172 -16.08 3.51 -19.01
CA GLU A 172 -16.53 4.17 -20.24
C GLU A 172 -15.43 5.06 -20.88
N ASP A 173 -14.46 5.54 -20.09
CA ASP A 173 -13.39 6.42 -20.58
C ASP A 173 -12.19 5.65 -21.17
N ILE A 174 -12.21 4.31 -21.14
CA ILE A 174 -11.13 3.43 -21.66
C ILE A 174 -11.42 2.93 -23.08
N ALA A 175 -12.63 3.18 -23.61
CA ALA A 175 -13.08 2.72 -24.93
C ALA A 175 -12.87 3.80 -26.00
N HIS A 176 -11.61 4.16 -26.29
CA HIS A 176 -11.22 4.84 -27.55
C HIS A 176 -9.78 4.49 -27.92
#